data_cd0fe47d791de3a6745e8a41f34076cd
#
_entry.id   cd0fe47d791de3a6745e8a41f34076cd
#
_cell.length_a   1.000
_cell.length_b   1.000
_cell.length_c   1.000
_cell.angle_alpha   90.00
_cell.angle_beta   90.00
_cell.angle_gamma   90.00
#
_symmetry.space_group_name_H-M   'P 1'
#
loop_
_entity.id
_entity.type
_entity.pdbx_description
1 polymer ?
#
loop_
_entity_poly.entity_id
_entity_poly.type
_entity_poly.pdbx_seq_one_letter_code
_entity_poly.pdbx_strand_id
1 'polypeptide(L)'
;IAFTATAALPKALPVSGPEIGSLLGNALENAFNAAVASGKSSAFITFTARFEDDNLLLALRNTAVGPVTFRNGVPVSKRAGGGVGTRSIANTVSKHAGIVEYSQQTQTFLTRIIVPLDEGSVE
;
A
#
# COMPACT_ATOMS: atom_id res chain seq x y z
N ILE A 1 12.10 -6.42 -13.15
CA ILE A 1 10.78 -6.13 -12.59
C ILE A 1 10.09 -5.07 -13.45
N ALA A 2 8.93 -5.40 -13.94
CA ALA A 2 8.11 -4.45 -14.69
C ALA A 2 7.31 -3.60 -13.70
N PHE A 3 7.38 -2.28 -13.85
CA PHE A 3 6.67 -1.35 -12.98
C PHE A 3 5.68 -0.51 -13.79
N THR A 4 4.42 -0.50 -13.38
CA THR A 4 3.39 0.30 -14.03
C THR A 4 2.68 1.15 -12.96
N ALA A 5 2.53 2.44 -13.23
CA ALA A 5 1.84 3.34 -12.29
C ALA A 5 0.83 4.19 -13.05
N THR A 6 -0.34 4.33 -12.49
CA THR A 6 -1.41 5.18 -13.01
C THR A 6 -1.99 5.99 -11.85
N ALA A 7 -2.09 7.30 -12.03
CA ALA A 7 -2.62 8.16 -10.98
C ALA A 7 -3.55 9.21 -11.59
N ALA A 8 -4.69 9.43 -10.96
CA ALA A 8 -5.64 10.46 -11.30
C ALA A 8 -6.14 11.08 -10.00
N LEU A 9 -5.50 12.16 -9.56
CA LEU A 9 -5.73 12.75 -8.25
C LEU A 9 -6.06 14.23 -8.37
N PRO A 10 -6.92 14.75 -7.47
CA PRO A 10 -7.17 16.19 -7.39
C PRO A 10 -5.97 16.90 -6.76
N LYS A 11 -5.99 18.23 -6.80
CA LYS A 11 -4.91 19.03 -6.20
C LYS A 11 -4.88 18.91 -4.68
N ALA A 12 -6.04 18.79 -4.06
CA ALA A 12 -6.15 18.67 -2.61
C ALA A 12 -6.43 17.22 -2.24
N LEU A 13 -5.65 16.68 -1.31
CA LEU A 13 -5.79 15.31 -0.83
C LEU A 13 -6.04 15.30 0.67
N PRO A 14 -6.64 14.23 1.21
CA PRO A 14 -6.90 14.12 2.65
C PRO A 14 -5.63 13.95 3.50
N VAL A 15 -4.49 13.68 2.87
CA VAL A 15 -3.21 13.51 3.56
C VAL A 15 -2.21 14.53 3.05
N SER A 16 -1.27 14.91 3.91
CA SER A 16 -0.22 15.85 3.51
C SER A 16 0.75 15.21 2.53
N GLY A 17 1.52 16.05 1.82
CA GLY A 17 2.56 15.57 0.92
C GLY A 17 3.58 14.64 1.61
N PRO A 18 4.14 15.03 2.77
CA PRO A 18 5.03 14.13 3.52
C PRO A 18 4.38 12.82 3.93
N GLU A 19 3.12 12.85 4.33
CA GLU A 19 2.41 11.62 4.70
C GLU A 19 2.20 10.69 3.53
N ILE A 20 1.80 11.23 2.37
CA ILE A 20 1.58 10.39 1.20
C ILE A 20 2.91 9.83 0.69
N GLY A 21 3.98 10.62 0.77
CA GLY A 21 5.31 10.13 0.41
C GLY A 21 5.77 8.97 1.29
N SER A 22 5.49 9.05 2.59
CA SER A 22 5.82 7.98 3.53
C SER A 22 4.97 6.73 3.25
N LEU A 23 3.67 6.89 3.02
CA LEU A 23 2.78 5.78 2.68
C LEU A 23 3.26 5.05 1.43
N LEU A 24 3.50 5.81 0.37
CA LEU A 24 3.92 5.23 -0.91
C LEU A 24 5.29 4.61 -0.82
N GLY A 25 6.24 5.28 -0.15
CA GLY A 25 7.57 4.76 0.02
C GLY A 25 7.58 3.41 0.72
N ASN A 26 6.84 3.31 1.83
CA ASN A 26 6.75 2.06 2.58
C ASN A 26 6.05 0.96 1.78
N ALA A 27 4.95 1.29 1.12
CA ALA A 27 4.21 0.31 0.34
C ALA A 27 5.01 -0.18 -0.87
N LEU A 28 5.67 0.72 -1.58
CA LEU A 28 6.48 0.37 -2.74
C LEU A 28 7.71 -0.43 -2.34
N GLU A 29 8.34 -0.10 -1.22
CA GLU A 29 9.48 -0.86 -0.72
C GLU A 29 9.08 -2.30 -0.41
N ASN A 30 7.94 -2.49 0.25
CA ASN A 30 7.43 -3.83 0.55
C ASN A 30 7.16 -4.61 -0.75
N ALA A 31 6.52 -3.96 -1.72
CA ALA A 31 6.22 -4.58 -3.01
C ALA A 31 7.49 -4.95 -3.77
N PHE A 32 8.46 -4.06 -3.79
CA PHE A 32 9.73 -4.28 -4.46
C PHE A 32 10.49 -5.45 -3.84
N ASN A 33 10.58 -5.48 -2.51
CA ASN A 33 11.26 -6.55 -1.80
C ASN A 33 10.61 -7.91 -2.08
N ALA A 34 9.28 -7.97 -2.12
CA ALA A 34 8.56 -9.20 -2.43
C ALA A 34 8.80 -9.64 -3.88
N ALA A 35 8.78 -8.71 -4.82
CA ALA A 35 9.01 -9.01 -6.23
C ALA A 35 10.44 -9.52 -6.46
N VAL A 36 11.42 -8.90 -5.82
CA VAL A 36 12.81 -9.36 -5.90
C VAL A 36 12.95 -10.75 -5.28
N ALA A 37 12.35 -10.97 -4.11
CA ALA A 37 12.43 -12.24 -3.41
C ALA A 37 11.77 -13.38 -4.19
N SER A 38 10.83 -13.07 -5.10
CA SER A 38 10.19 -14.09 -5.91
C SER A 38 11.16 -14.79 -6.86
N GLY A 39 12.26 -14.13 -7.23
CA GLY A 39 13.24 -14.66 -8.17
C GLY A 39 12.70 -14.80 -9.58
N LYS A 40 11.52 -14.29 -9.89
CA LYS A 40 10.91 -14.45 -11.20
C LYS A 40 11.34 -13.35 -12.15
N SER A 41 11.72 -13.71 -13.37
CA SER A 41 12.07 -12.73 -14.40
C SER A 41 10.84 -11.94 -14.84
N SER A 42 9.65 -12.48 -14.67
CA SER A 42 8.39 -11.85 -15.01
C SER A 42 7.75 -11.09 -13.83
N ALA A 43 8.51 -10.85 -12.76
CA ALA A 43 8.00 -10.13 -11.60
C ALA A 43 7.51 -8.73 -11.99
N PHE A 44 6.42 -8.30 -11.38
CA PHE A 44 5.82 -7.02 -11.69
C PHE A 44 5.33 -6.30 -10.44
N ILE A 45 5.16 -4.99 -10.56
CA ILE A 45 4.50 -4.13 -9.59
C ILE A 45 3.57 -3.22 -10.35
N THR A 46 2.30 -3.18 -9.97
CA THR A 46 1.32 -2.26 -10.53
C THR A 46 0.78 -1.38 -9.42
N PHE A 47 0.83 -0.08 -9.62
CA PHE A 47 0.33 0.90 -8.66
C PHE A 47 -0.75 1.73 -9.30
N THR A 48 -1.88 1.92 -8.60
CA THR A 48 -2.94 2.83 -9.03
C THR A 48 -3.32 3.74 -7.88
N ALA A 49 -3.61 5.00 -8.21
CA ALA A 49 -4.07 5.99 -7.24
C ALA A 49 -5.19 6.79 -7.89
N ARG A 50 -6.30 6.93 -7.18
CA ARG A 50 -7.43 7.71 -7.67
C ARG A 50 -8.21 8.27 -6.50
N PHE A 51 -9.05 9.25 -6.80
CA PHE A 51 -9.93 9.87 -5.81
C PHE A 51 -11.37 9.68 -6.32
N GLU A 52 -12.20 9.01 -5.52
CA GLU A 52 -13.55 8.64 -5.92
C GLU A 52 -14.45 8.61 -4.69
N ASP A 53 -15.65 9.19 -4.81
CA ASP A 53 -16.62 9.25 -3.71
C ASP A 53 -16.01 9.82 -2.43
N ASP A 54 -15.19 10.87 -2.56
CA ASP A 54 -14.50 11.54 -1.46
C ASP A 54 -13.50 10.65 -0.73
N ASN A 55 -13.00 9.61 -1.40
CA ASN A 55 -11.98 8.74 -0.84
C ASN A 55 -10.75 8.72 -1.73
N LEU A 56 -9.59 8.77 -1.10
CA LEU A 56 -8.33 8.49 -1.76
C LEU A 56 -8.16 6.97 -1.80
N LEU A 57 -8.03 6.42 -2.99
CA LEU A 57 -7.91 4.97 -3.20
C LEU A 57 -6.53 4.67 -3.77
N LEU A 58 -5.74 3.92 -3.02
CA LEU A 58 -4.44 3.46 -3.46
C LEU A 58 -4.47 1.93 -3.55
N ALA A 59 -3.98 1.39 -4.64
CA ALA A 59 -3.89 -0.05 -4.81
C ALA A 59 -2.53 -0.42 -5.36
N LEU A 60 -1.90 -1.39 -4.73
CA LEU A 60 -0.58 -1.86 -5.12
C LEU A 60 -0.65 -3.38 -5.26
N ARG A 61 -0.34 -3.86 -6.46
CA ARG A 61 -0.32 -5.28 -6.75
C ARG A 61 1.08 -5.66 -7.17
N ASN A 62 1.61 -6.73 -6.58
CA ASN A 62 2.98 -7.14 -6.89
C ASN A 62 3.09 -8.66 -6.89
N THR A 63 4.09 -9.15 -7.61
CA THR A 63 4.44 -10.57 -7.56
C THR A 63 4.97 -10.89 -6.17
N ALA A 64 4.44 -11.97 -5.58
CA ALA A 64 4.91 -12.49 -4.31
C ALA A 64 4.73 -14.01 -4.33
N VAL A 65 5.79 -14.73 -4.04
CA VAL A 65 5.80 -16.20 -4.08
C VAL A 65 5.89 -16.74 -2.67
N GLY A 66 5.17 -17.86 -2.44
CA GLY A 66 5.12 -18.51 -1.15
C GLY A 66 4.01 -17.97 -0.27
N PRO A 67 3.64 -18.69 0.78
CA PRO A 67 2.57 -18.28 1.65
C PRO A 67 2.97 -17.07 2.49
N VAL A 68 2.03 -16.15 2.66
CA VAL A 68 2.19 -15.01 3.56
C VAL A 68 1.39 -15.31 4.82
N THR A 69 2.02 -15.17 5.97
CA THR A 69 1.34 -15.32 7.25
C THR A 69 0.72 -14.00 7.64
N PHE A 70 -0.56 -14.04 8.01
CA PHE A 70 -1.29 -12.85 8.45
C PHE A 70 -1.60 -12.95 9.93
N ARG A 71 -1.53 -11.81 10.62
CA ARG A 71 -1.98 -11.68 12.00
C ARG A 71 -2.89 -10.46 12.07
N ASN A 72 -4.16 -10.68 12.41
CA ASN A 72 -5.18 -9.63 12.45
C ASN A 72 -5.27 -8.90 11.10
N GLY A 73 -5.18 -9.65 10.00
CA GLY A 73 -5.27 -9.09 8.66
C GLY A 73 -4.00 -8.40 8.16
N VAL A 74 -2.92 -8.42 8.96
CA VAL A 74 -1.66 -7.75 8.61
C VAL A 74 -0.59 -8.80 8.33
N PRO A 75 0.19 -8.66 7.25
CA PRO A 75 1.26 -9.61 6.97
C PRO A 75 2.35 -9.53 8.02
N VAL A 76 2.85 -10.69 8.42
CA VAL A 76 3.92 -10.79 9.41
C VAL A 76 5.26 -10.85 8.68
N SER A 77 6.18 -9.95 9.07
CA SER A 77 7.50 -9.93 8.50
C SER A 77 8.33 -11.13 8.99
N LYS A 78 9.07 -11.74 8.06
CA LYS A 78 9.99 -12.83 8.36
C LYS A 78 11.39 -12.33 8.70
N ARG A 79 11.63 -11.02 8.56
CA ARG A 79 12.95 -10.45 8.80
C ARG A 79 13.02 -9.82 10.19
N ALA A 80 14.19 -9.93 10.83
CA ALA A 80 14.43 -9.25 12.09
C ALA A 80 14.31 -7.73 11.87
N GLY A 81 13.55 -7.07 12.73
CA GLY A 81 13.30 -5.65 12.59
C GLY A 81 12.32 -5.30 11.48
N GLY A 82 11.74 -6.30 10.79
CA GLY A 82 10.74 -6.07 9.77
C GLY A 82 9.41 -5.65 10.34
N GLY A 83 8.52 -5.17 9.48
CA GLY A 83 7.19 -4.71 9.88
C GLY A 83 7.13 -3.23 10.23
N VAL A 84 8.25 -2.52 10.21
CA VAL A 84 8.27 -1.07 10.50
C VAL A 84 7.46 -0.31 9.46
N GLY A 85 7.67 -0.63 8.18
CA GLY A 85 6.93 0.01 7.10
C GLY A 85 5.43 -0.25 7.20
N THR A 86 5.05 -1.49 7.52
CA THR A 86 3.65 -1.87 7.67
C THR A 86 2.99 -1.11 8.83
N ARG A 87 3.70 -0.97 9.96
CA ARG A 87 3.20 -0.20 11.09
C ARG A 87 3.07 1.29 10.75
N SER A 88 4.03 1.83 10.01
CA SER A 88 3.99 3.23 9.58
C SER A 88 2.78 3.49 8.69
N ILE A 89 2.49 2.59 7.76
CA ILE A 89 1.31 2.68 6.91
C ILE A 89 0.05 2.67 7.78
N ALA A 90 -0.05 1.70 8.68
CA ALA A 90 -1.21 1.56 9.57
C ALA A 90 -1.44 2.82 10.41
N ASN A 91 -0.37 3.39 10.96
CA ASN A 91 -0.46 4.58 11.78
C ASN A 91 -0.98 5.78 11.00
N THR A 92 -0.45 6.01 9.79
CA THR A 92 -0.90 7.12 8.95
C THR A 92 -2.35 6.94 8.52
N VAL A 93 -2.70 5.74 8.06
CA VAL A 93 -4.05 5.44 7.62
C VAL A 93 -5.06 5.60 8.76
N SER A 94 -4.70 5.10 9.94
CA SER A 94 -5.54 5.19 11.14
C SER A 94 -5.76 6.64 11.57
N LYS A 95 -4.72 7.46 11.49
CA LYS A 95 -4.79 8.88 11.83
C LYS A 95 -5.84 9.61 11.00
N HIS A 96 -6.06 9.17 9.76
CA HIS A 96 -7.02 9.78 8.84
C HIS A 96 -8.32 8.97 8.72
N ALA A 97 -8.59 8.08 9.69
CA ALA A 97 -9.78 7.23 9.72
C ALA A 97 -9.91 6.35 8.47
N GLY A 98 -8.79 5.96 7.90
CA GLY A 98 -8.76 5.13 6.71
C GLY A 98 -8.65 3.66 7.04
N ILE A 99 -8.54 2.87 5.98
CA ILE A 99 -8.45 1.41 6.06
C ILE A 99 -7.30 0.95 5.17
N VAL A 100 -6.53 -0.02 5.64
CA VAL A 100 -5.57 -0.72 4.81
C VAL A 100 -5.94 -2.20 4.83
N GLU A 101 -6.00 -2.79 3.63
CA GLU A 101 -6.33 -4.20 3.45
C GLU A 101 -5.23 -4.89 2.68
N TYR A 102 -4.91 -6.11 3.10
CA TYR A 102 -3.91 -6.94 2.44
C TYR A 102 -4.56 -8.25 2.05
N SER A 103 -4.23 -8.76 0.87
CA SER A 103 -4.68 -10.08 0.43
C SER A 103 -3.64 -10.72 -0.45
N GLN A 104 -3.64 -12.04 -0.49
CA GLN A 104 -2.76 -12.80 -1.35
C GLN A 104 -3.59 -13.76 -2.19
N GLN A 105 -3.34 -13.75 -3.49
CA GLN A 105 -3.82 -14.77 -4.41
C GLN A 105 -2.60 -15.43 -5.03
N THR A 106 -2.80 -16.44 -5.84
CA THR A 106 -1.69 -17.19 -6.45
C THR A 106 -0.59 -16.28 -6.97
N GLN A 107 0.57 -16.27 -6.31
CA GLN A 107 1.76 -15.52 -6.69
C GLN A 107 1.59 -14.03 -6.83
N THR A 108 0.51 -13.47 -6.29
CA THR A 108 0.25 -12.02 -6.33
C THR A 108 -0.20 -11.55 -4.96
N PHE A 109 0.37 -10.43 -4.52
CA PHE A 109 -0.01 -9.77 -3.27
C PHE A 109 -0.65 -8.43 -3.58
N LEU A 110 -1.75 -8.12 -2.90
CA LEU A 110 -2.49 -6.88 -3.08
C LEU A 110 -2.50 -6.10 -1.77
N THR A 111 -2.14 -4.82 -1.87
CA THR A 111 -2.28 -3.85 -0.78
C THR A 111 -3.27 -2.79 -1.24
N ARG A 112 -4.33 -2.57 -0.48
CA ARG A 112 -5.33 -1.54 -0.76
C ARG A 112 -5.42 -0.58 0.41
N ILE A 113 -5.35 0.71 0.10
CA ILE A 113 -5.43 1.77 1.10
C ILE A 113 -6.57 2.69 0.71
N ILE A 114 -7.48 2.95 1.65
CA ILE A 114 -8.62 3.82 1.44
C ILE A 114 -8.58 4.87 2.54
N VAL A 115 -8.46 6.13 2.15
CA VAL A 115 -8.44 7.25 3.09
C VAL A 115 -9.58 8.20 2.74
N PRO A 116 -10.58 8.33 3.62
CA PRO A 116 -11.69 9.25 3.35
C PRO A 116 -11.25 10.69 3.47
N LEU A 117 -11.94 11.57 2.77
CA LEU A 117 -11.75 13.00 2.94
C LEU A 117 -12.05 13.36 4.38
N ASP A 118 -11.14 14.10 5.01
CA ASP A 118 -11.32 14.54 6.39
C ASP A 118 -12.41 15.60 6.43
N GLU A 119 -13.54 15.27 7.06
CA GLU A 119 -14.66 16.19 7.15
C GLU A 119 -14.33 17.43 7.97
N GLY A 120 -13.42 17.32 8.94
CA GLY A 120 -12.96 18.48 9.67
C GLY A 120 -12.23 19.49 8.80
N SER A 121 -11.63 19.04 7.70
CA SER A 121 -10.93 19.92 6.76
C SER A 121 -11.88 20.59 5.78
N VAL A 122 -13.11 20.12 5.67
CA VAL A 122 -14.12 20.67 4.76
C VAL A 122 -14.83 21.85 5.38
N GLU A 123 -14.94 21.83 6.68
CA GLU A 123 -15.56 22.90 7.43
C GLU A 123 -14.61 24.08 7.61
#